data_e9dee45a117d31178a2d3e77cdd9dadb
#
_entry.id   e9dee45a117d31178a2d3e77cdd9dadb
#
_cell.length_a   1.000
_cell.length_b   1.000
_cell.length_c   1.000
_cell.angle_alpha   90.00
_cell.angle_beta   90.00
_cell.angle_gamma   90.00
#
_symmetry.space_group_name_H-M   'P 1'
#
loop_
_entity.id
_entity.type
_entity.pdbx_description
1 polymer ?
#
loop_
_entity_poly.entity_id
_entity_poly.type
_entity_poly.pdbx_seq_one_letter_code
_entity_poly.pdbx_strand_id
1 'polypeptide(L)'
;MEIRPCLHVVNDIFASNEEKFVIWVIILEFLDDLDDWIQVTTPTGITGYVKKSEVSDIFEFVQEDTFSDNYNANLKSGKVTMAWFQIGGAGGNAYADNYLANTSGINVISPTWYSITGTDGTMTSYASKDFVNKMHSRGIDVWVLVDDFDTNVDYAQLYSSKKARTRMINTLISDAALYGYDGINLDLENVKSTFAKDFLQFVRELSVECNRAGLVLSTDNYKPEVYNTCYNLKEQAVFVDYVIVMAYDEHHAGSDAGSVASLPFVKEAVEDTVKLVPKEQVIVGIPFYTRVWTTSGGQTTSKAVSMQTAIDQLNSDGQVALWNDDCAQYVASYSVGSSTRQIWFEEEKSLEAKLKVIQENNVAGVAGWKLGLEKSTVWPVISQYNK
;
A
#
# COMPACT_ATOMS: atom_id res chain seq x y z
N MET A 1 28.56 10.64 0.45
CA MET A 1 29.65 10.14 -0.40
C MET A 1 30.10 8.83 0.22
N GLU A 2 29.65 7.73 -0.34
CA GLU A 2 29.99 6.38 0.15
C GLU A 2 31.11 5.86 -0.74
N ILE A 3 32.28 5.58 -0.15
CA ILE A 3 33.42 5.01 -0.85
C ILE A 3 33.30 3.51 -0.77
N ARG A 4 33.11 2.84 -1.92
CA ARG A 4 33.06 1.37 -1.99
C ARG A 4 34.22 0.86 -2.81
N PRO A 5 35.01 -0.10 -2.30
CA PRO A 5 36.06 -0.73 -3.09
C PRO A 5 35.42 -1.61 -4.18
N CYS A 6 35.81 -1.41 -5.42
CA CYS A 6 35.31 -2.16 -6.58
C CYS A 6 36.42 -2.92 -7.27
N LEU A 7 36.06 -4.06 -7.86
CA LEU A 7 36.98 -4.96 -8.56
C LEU A 7 36.70 -4.99 -10.07
N HIS A 8 37.76 -5.00 -10.86
CA HIS A 8 37.71 -5.20 -12.31
C HIS A 8 38.02 -6.66 -12.61
N VAL A 9 37.06 -7.39 -13.21
CA VAL A 9 37.29 -8.76 -13.70
C VAL A 9 37.32 -8.74 -15.19
N VAL A 10 38.45 -9.16 -15.78
CA VAL A 10 38.61 -9.36 -17.23
C VAL A 10 38.44 -10.85 -17.47
N ASN A 11 37.33 -11.28 -18.08
CA ASN A 11 37.18 -12.64 -18.54
C ASN A 11 37.62 -12.70 -20.03
N ASP A 12 38.81 -13.26 -20.31
CA ASP A 12 39.19 -13.68 -21.63
C ASP A 12 38.44 -14.98 -21.98
N ILE A 13 37.31 -14.84 -22.68
CA ILE A 13 36.70 -16.01 -23.32
C ILE A 13 37.29 -16.20 -24.70
N PHE A 14 38.24 -17.12 -24.82
CA PHE A 14 38.75 -17.60 -26.10
C PHE A 14 37.66 -18.44 -26.80
N ALA A 15 36.96 -17.85 -27.75
CA ALA A 15 36.22 -18.60 -28.75
C ALA A 15 37.13 -18.79 -29.98
N SER A 16 37.43 -20.03 -30.33
CA SER A 16 38.14 -20.43 -31.53
C SER A 16 37.34 -20.00 -32.78
N ASN A 17 38.02 -19.25 -33.65
CA ASN A 17 37.65 -18.90 -35.02
C ASN A 17 36.56 -17.86 -35.24
N GLU A 18 37.04 -16.70 -35.68
CA GLU A 18 36.41 -15.49 -36.21
C GLU A 18 36.09 -14.38 -35.22
N GLU A 19 37.05 -13.46 -35.15
CA GLU A 19 37.00 -12.04 -34.78
C GLU A 19 35.66 -11.45 -34.27
N LYS A 20 35.40 -11.58 -32.97
CA LYS A 20 34.70 -10.57 -32.17
C LYS A 20 35.17 -10.70 -30.71
N PHE A 21 36.13 -9.87 -30.32
CA PHE A 21 36.47 -9.69 -28.91
C PHE A 21 35.30 -8.97 -28.21
N VAL A 22 34.54 -9.65 -27.40
CA VAL A 22 33.62 -9.04 -26.45
C VAL A 22 34.32 -9.05 -25.09
N ILE A 23 34.95 -7.94 -24.74
CA ILE A 23 35.51 -7.73 -23.41
C ILE A 23 34.30 -7.35 -22.50
N TRP A 24 33.89 -8.26 -21.63
CA TRP A 24 32.95 -7.93 -20.55
C TRP A 24 33.78 -7.44 -19.37
N VAL A 25 33.72 -6.15 -19.13
CA VAL A 25 34.21 -5.56 -17.88
C VAL A 25 33.09 -5.64 -16.87
N ILE A 26 33.24 -6.48 -15.84
CA ILE A 26 32.30 -6.57 -14.73
C ILE A 26 32.93 -5.83 -13.54
N ILE A 27 32.25 -4.79 -13.08
CA ILE A 27 32.62 -4.11 -11.84
C ILE A 27 31.92 -4.86 -10.71
N LEU A 28 32.71 -5.36 -9.75
CA LEU A 28 32.24 -6.08 -8.57
C LEU A 28 32.57 -5.27 -7.31
N GLU A 29 31.64 -5.24 -6.36
CA GLU A 29 31.89 -4.66 -5.06
C GLU A 29 32.75 -5.62 -4.22
N PHE A 30 33.89 -5.15 -3.73
CA PHE A 30 34.77 -5.89 -2.82
C PHE A 30 34.14 -5.98 -1.43
N LEU A 31 34.07 -7.16 -0.88
CA LEU A 31 33.56 -7.40 0.48
C LEU A 31 34.63 -7.86 1.45
N ASP A 32 35.46 -8.82 1.07
CA ASP A 32 36.49 -9.39 1.96
C ASP A 32 37.64 -10.03 1.19
N ASP A 33 38.82 -10.10 1.81
CA ASP A 33 40.05 -10.69 1.28
C ASP A 33 40.33 -12.02 1.99
N LEU A 34 40.28 -13.13 1.26
CA LEU A 34 40.44 -14.49 1.77
C LEU A 34 41.53 -15.21 1.00
N ASP A 35 42.76 -15.17 1.52
CA ASP A 35 43.93 -15.84 0.94
C ASP A 35 44.03 -15.72 -0.60
N ASP A 36 43.68 -16.79 -1.34
CA ASP A 36 43.68 -16.83 -2.79
C ASP A 36 42.37 -16.35 -3.44
N TRP A 37 41.37 -16.02 -2.65
CA TRP A 37 40.02 -15.62 -3.11
C TRP A 37 39.65 -14.25 -2.57
N ILE A 38 38.74 -13.61 -3.27
CA ILE A 38 38.09 -12.36 -2.86
C ILE A 38 36.60 -12.58 -2.82
N GLN A 39 35.97 -12.22 -1.70
CA GLN A 39 34.50 -12.17 -1.63
C GLN A 39 34.01 -10.88 -2.29
N VAL A 40 33.05 -11.02 -3.17
CA VAL A 40 32.52 -9.92 -3.98
C VAL A 40 31.01 -9.96 -4.08
N THR A 41 30.41 -8.81 -4.36
CA THR A 41 28.99 -8.69 -4.74
C THR A 41 28.87 -8.08 -6.12
N THR A 42 27.98 -8.66 -6.95
CA THR A 42 27.61 -8.09 -8.24
C THR A 42 26.71 -6.86 -8.06
N PRO A 43 26.61 -5.96 -9.05
CA PRO A 43 25.66 -4.85 -9.02
C PRO A 43 24.18 -5.30 -8.85
N THR A 44 23.90 -6.57 -9.13
CA THR A 44 22.55 -7.18 -8.95
C THR A 44 22.38 -7.85 -7.58
N GLY A 45 23.36 -7.68 -6.65
CA GLY A 45 23.27 -8.18 -5.29
C GLY A 45 23.66 -9.65 -5.08
N ILE A 46 24.22 -10.32 -6.09
CA ILE A 46 24.69 -11.71 -5.95
C ILE A 46 26.08 -11.70 -5.30
N THR A 47 26.21 -12.30 -4.12
CA THR A 47 27.51 -12.46 -3.42
C THR A 47 28.15 -13.78 -3.83
N GLY A 48 29.46 -13.76 -4.08
CA GLY A 48 30.23 -14.92 -4.48
C GLY A 48 31.72 -14.72 -4.23
N TYR A 49 32.55 -15.62 -4.80
CA TYR A 49 34.00 -15.58 -4.67
C TYR A 49 34.66 -15.60 -6.04
N VAL A 50 35.71 -14.77 -6.23
CA VAL A 50 36.57 -14.77 -7.42
C VAL A 50 38.01 -15.02 -6.98
N LYS A 51 38.80 -15.69 -7.83
CA LYS A 51 40.22 -15.88 -7.55
C LYS A 51 41.00 -14.58 -7.74
N LYS A 52 41.91 -14.26 -6.85
CA LYS A 52 42.77 -13.08 -6.97
C LYS A 52 43.53 -13.03 -8.28
N SER A 53 43.93 -14.20 -8.81
CA SER A 53 44.65 -14.32 -10.09
C SER A 53 43.80 -13.94 -11.33
N GLU A 54 42.51 -13.86 -11.17
CA GLU A 54 41.56 -13.50 -12.24
C GLU A 54 41.07 -12.04 -12.15
N VAL A 55 41.64 -11.29 -11.19
CA VAL A 55 41.32 -9.88 -10.93
C VAL A 55 42.51 -9.02 -11.37
N SER A 56 42.25 -7.99 -12.18
CA SER A 56 43.33 -7.12 -12.65
C SER A 56 43.72 -6.04 -11.65
N ASP A 57 42.74 -5.33 -11.08
CA ASP A 57 42.97 -4.21 -10.17
C ASP A 57 41.83 -4.07 -9.16
N ILE A 58 42.19 -3.66 -7.93
CA ILE A 58 41.26 -3.14 -6.93
C ILE A 58 41.39 -1.62 -6.94
N PHE A 59 40.32 -0.90 -7.18
CA PHE A 59 40.34 0.56 -7.18
C PHE A 59 39.16 1.11 -6.38
N GLU A 60 39.33 2.27 -5.78
CA GLU A 60 38.24 2.99 -5.16
C GLU A 60 37.42 3.68 -6.24
N PHE A 61 36.16 3.25 -6.39
CA PHE A 61 35.23 3.93 -7.25
C PHE A 61 34.42 4.93 -6.42
N VAL A 62 34.66 6.20 -6.66
CA VAL A 62 33.80 7.27 -6.11
C VAL A 62 32.68 7.49 -7.12
N GLN A 63 31.53 6.90 -6.86
CA GLN A 63 30.32 7.26 -7.59
C GLN A 63 29.89 8.65 -7.09
N GLU A 64 30.16 9.68 -7.88
CA GLU A 64 29.44 10.94 -7.72
C GLU A 64 27.99 10.66 -8.12
N ASP A 65 27.13 10.56 -7.14
CA ASP A 65 25.70 10.42 -7.39
C ASP A 65 25.15 11.76 -7.90
N THR A 66 25.30 11.96 -9.21
CA THR A 66 24.68 13.05 -9.95
C THR A 66 23.32 12.64 -10.52
N PHE A 67 22.91 11.37 -10.28
CA PHE A 67 21.67 10.82 -10.75
C PHE A 67 20.53 11.31 -9.83
N SER A 68 19.72 12.19 -10.36
CA SER A 68 18.44 12.59 -9.75
C SER A 68 17.33 12.00 -10.60
N ASP A 69 16.80 10.86 -10.18
CA ASP A 69 15.59 10.34 -10.81
C ASP A 69 14.35 10.92 -10.12
N ASN A 70 13.37 11.29 -10.91
CA ASN A 70 12.08 11.72 -10.40
C ASN A 70 11.12 10.53 -10.39
N TYR A 71 11.22 9.71 -9.35
CA TYR A 71 10.35 8.53 -9.18
C TYR A 71 8.88 8.91 -8.94
N ASN A 72 8.60 10.13 -8.51
CA ASN A 72 7.27 10.64 -8.17
C ASN A 72 6.68 11.50 -9.30
N ALA A 73 6.82 11.06 -10.54
CA ALA A 73 6.45 11.85 -11.71
C ALA A 73 4.93 11.89 -11.97
N ASN A 74 4.15 10.98 -11.36
CA ASN A 74 2.74 10.76 -11.68
C ASN A 74 1.78 11.28 -10.58
N LEU A 75 2.22 12.25 -9.77
CA LEU A 75 1.34 12.91 -8.79
C LEU A 75 0.18 13.61 -9.48
N LYS A 76 -1.04 13.39 -8.98
CA LYS A 76 -2.24 14.09 -9.46
C LYS A 76 -2.19 15.56 -9.11
N SER A 77 -2.72 16.39 -10.00
CA SER A 77 -3.00 17.78 -9.68
C SER A 77 -4.18 17.88 -8.70
N GLY A 78 -3.97 18.54 -7.56
CA GLY A 78 -4.99 18.69 -6.51
C GLY A 78 -5.05 17.49 -5.55
N LYS A 79 -6.03 17.53 -4.66
CA LYS A 79 -6.18 16.50 -3.63
C LYS A 79 -6.80 15.21 -4.18
N VAL A 80 -6.31 14.08 -3.68
CA VAL A 80 -6.88 12.75 -3.96
C VAL A 80 -8.05 12.50 -3.02
N THR A 81 -9.21 12.16 -3.59
CA THR A 81 -10.34 11.57 -2.86
C THR A 81 -10.56 10.18 -3.43
N MET A 82 -9.98 9.20 -2.77
CA MET A 82 -10.03 7.80 -3.17
C MET A 82 -11.08 7.03 -2.37
N ALA A 83 -11.62 5.97 -2.96
CA ALA A 83 -12.36 4.96 -2.21
C ALA A 83 -12.02 3.57 -2.74
N TRP A 84 -11.80 2.63 -1.82
CA TRP A 84 -11.65 1.23 -2.18
C TRP A 84 -13.01 0.60 -2.50
N PHE A 85 -13.03 -0.15 -3.57
CA PHE A 85 -14.19 -0.87 -4.04
C PHE A 85 -13.94 -2.38 -4.01
N GLN A 86 -14.45 -3.03 -2.96
CA GLN A 86 -14.25 -4.47 -2.78
C GLN A 86 -15.06 -5.29 -3.78
N ILE A 87 -14.36 -6.13 -4.54
CA ILE A 87 -14.92 -7.01 -5.57
C ILE A 87 -14.64 -8.46 -5.18
N GLY A 88 -15.69 -9.25 -4.98
CA GLY A 88 -15.59 -10.68 -4.65
C GLY A 88 -15.59 -11.62 -5.86
N GLY A 89 -15.50 -11.09 -7.09
CA GLY A 89 -15.52 -11.83 -8.35
C GLY A 89 -15.83 -10.94 -9.54
N ALA A 90 -15.63 -11.42 -10.77
CA ALA A 90 -15.79 -10.62 -12.00
C ALA A 90 -17.16 -9.94 -12.12
N GLY A 91 -18.24 -10.56 -11.63
CA GLY A 91 -19.59 -9.98 -11.60
C GLY A 91 -19.73 -8.76 -10.68
N GLY A 92 -18.78 -8.57 -9.71
CA GLY A 92 -18.78 -7.44 -8.79
C GLY A 92 -18.61 -6.09 -9.47
N ASN A 93 -17.93 -6.05 -10.62
CA ASN A 93 -17.74 -4.83 -11.43
C ASN A 93 -19.06 -4.16 -11.82
N ALA A 94 -20.13 -4.92 -12.02
CA ALA A 94 -21.44 -4.42 -12.42
C ALA A 94 -22.14 -3.59 -11.33
N TYR A 95 -21.75 -3.75 -10.06
CA TYR A 95 -22.38 -3.05 -8.94
C TYR A 95 -21.83 -1.64 -8.69
N ALA A 96 -20.77 -1.22 -9.37
CA ALA A 96 -20.14 0.08 -9.17
C ALA A 96 -21.15 1.25 -9.25
N ASP A 97 -22.08 1.22 -10.20
CA ASP A 97 -23.11 2.27 -10.34
C ASP A 97 -23.98 2.42 -9.09
N ASN A 98 -24.33 1.32 -8.45
CA ASN A 98 -25.17 1.32 -7.24
C ASN A 98 -24.46 2.01 -6.08
N TYR A 99 -23.17 1.75 -5.92
CA TYR A 99 -22.36 2.36 -4.86
C TYR A 99 -22.05 3.83 -5.15
N LEU A 100 -21.72 4.15 -6.42
CA LEU A 100 -21.39 5.51 -6.83
C LEU A 100 -22.60 6.45 -6.94
N ALA A 101 -23.82 5.93 -6.99
CA ALA A 101 -25.05 6.74 -7.11
C ALA A 101 -25.20 7.78 -5.97
N ASN A 102 -24.67 7.48 -4.80
CA ASN A 102 -24.78 8.31 -3.61
C ASN A 102 -23.45 8.94 -3.17
N THR A 103 -22.44 8.92 -4.04
CA THR A 103 -21.12 9.51 -3.77
C THR A 103 -20.97 10.87 -4.44
N SER A 104 -20.06 11.70 -3.93
CA SER A 104 -19.67 12.94 -4.57
C SER A 104 -18.20 13.26 -4.27
N GLY A 105 -17.50 13.88 -5.23
CA GLY A 105 -16.13 14.35 -5.05
C GLY A 105 -15.05 13.26 -5.13
N ILE A 106 -15.41 11.99 -5.38
CA ILE A 106 -14.43 10.92 -5.64
C ILE A 106 -13.77 11.21 -6.98
N ASN A 107 -12.43 11.17 -6.99
CA ASN A 107 -11.62 11.28 -8.21
C ASN A 107 -10.70 10.10 -8.45
N VAL A 108 -10.66 9.12 -7.53
CA VAL A 108 -9.96 7.84 -7.67
C VAL A 108 -10.82 6.73 -7.08
N ILE A 109 -10.93 5.61 -7.77
CA ILE A 109 -11.51 4.36 -7.26
C ILE A 109 -10.45 3.26 -7.31
N SER A 110 -10.33 2.48 -6.21
CA SER A 110 -9.39 1.37 -6.13
C SER A 110 -10.15 0.04 -6.00
N PRO A 111 -10.42 -0.66 -7.13
CA PRO A 111 -11.09 -1.96 -7.09
C PRO A 111 -10.11 -3.06 -6.66
N THR A 112 -10.55 -3.97 -5.80
CA THR A 112 -9.78 -5.14 -5.35
C THR A 112 -9.71 -6.20 -6.43
N TRP A 113 -8.91 -5.94 -7.47
CA TRP A 113 -8.91 -6.76 -8.68
C TRP A 113 -7.86 -7.86 -8.73
N TYR A 114 -6.69 -7.62 -8.14
CA TYR A 114 -5.58 -8.55 -8.23
C TYR A 114 -5.30 -9.18 -6.87
N SER A 115 -5.21 -10.49 -6.84
CA SER A 115 -4.73 -11.23 -5.67
C SER A 115 -3.54 -12.10 -6.08
N ILE A 116 -2.45 -12.02 -5.31
CA ILE A 116 -1.28 -12.88 -5.50
C ILE A 116 -1.65 -14.29 -5.05
N THR A 117 -1.64 -15.27 -5.96
CA THR A 117 -2.12 -16.63 -5.71
C THR A 117 -1.06 -17.72 -5.93
N GLY A 118 0.15 -17.33 -6.33
CA GLY A 118 1.25 -18.28 -6.52
C GLY A 118 2.60 -17.70 -6.14
N THR A 119 3.41 -18.52 -5.47
CA THR A 119 4.80 -18.21 -5.10
C THR A 119 5.69 -17.87 -6.31
N ASP A 120 5.27 -18.24 -7.51
CA ASP A 120 5.94 -17.92 -8.77
C ASP A 120 5.52 -16.57 -9.38
N GLY A 121 4.74 -15.77 -8.65
CA GLY A 121 4.20 -14.49 -9.07
C GLY A 121 2.93 -14.60 -9.91
N THR A 122 2.23 -15.74 -9.86
CA THR A 122 0.89 -15.85 -10.45
C THR A 122 -0.10 -15.03 -9.66
N MET A 123 -0.95 -14.28 -10.36
CA MET A 123 -2.05 -13.50 -9.79
C MET A 123 -3.37 -13.88 -10.45
N THR A 124 -4.46 -13.83 -9.70
CA THR A 124 -5.82 -13.78 -10.26
C THR A 124 -6.23 -12.34 -10.51
N SER A 125 -7.11 -12.11 -11.47
CA SER A 125 -7.56 -10.76 -11.83
C SER A 125 -9.06 -10.73 -12.15
N TYR A 126 -9.71 -9.63 -11.73
CA TYR A 126 -11.10 -9.28 -12.11
C TYR A 126 -11.14 -7.99 -12.95
N ALA A 127 -10.02 -7.58 -13.54
CA ALA A 127 -9.91 -6.36 -14.33
C ALA A 127 -10.92 -6.32 -15.48
N SER A 128 -11.49 -5.14 -15.71
CA SER A 128 -12.57 -4.93 -16.68
C SER A 128 -12.40 -3.60 -17.40
N LYS A 129 -12.25 -3.67 -18.73
CA LYS A 129 -12.15 -2.47 -19.58
C LYS A 129 -13.44 -1.64 -19.54
N ASP A 130 -14.60 -2.31 -19.48
CA ASP A 130 -15.88 -1.61 -19.40
C ASP A 130 -16.02 -0.83 -18.09
N PHE A 131 -15.50 -1.39 -16.99
CA PHE A 131 -15.45 -0.68 -15.71
C PHE A 131 -14.56 0.56 -15.81
N VAL A 132 -13.34 0.43 -16.34
CA VAL A 132 -12.42 1.56 -16.52
C VAL A 132 -13.05 2.65 -17.37
N ASN A 133 -13.58 2.30 -18.55
CA ASN A 133 -14.25 3.27 -19.43
C ASN A 133 -15.41 3.99 -18.73
N LYS A 134 -16.16 3.28 -17.90
CA LYS A 134 -17.26 3.83 -17.11
C LYS A 134 -16.75 4.82 -16.06
N MET A 135 -15.66 4.51 -15.35
CA MET A 135 -15.07 5.41 -14.37
C MET A 135 -14.49 6.66 -15.04
N HIS A 136 -13.78 6.51 -16.14
CA HIS A 136 -13.26 7.62 -16.94
C HIS A 136 -14.36 8.55 -17.45
N SER A 137 -15.52 8.00 -17.87
CA SER A 137 -16.67 8.83 -18.29
C SER A 137 -17.23 9.71 -17.17
N ARG A 138 -16.86 9.44 -15.91
CA ARG A 138 -17.22 10.21 -14.71
C ARG A 138 -16.07 11.08 -14.20
N GLY A 139 -14.93 11.06 -14.86
CA GLY A 139 -13.70 11.76 -14.41
C GLY A 139 -13.04 11.11 -13.20
N ILE A 140 -13.22 9.79 -13.02
CA ILE A 140 -12.66 9.01 -11.91
C ILE A 140 -11.55 8.12 -12.47
N ASP A 141 -10.33 8.25 -11.95
CA ASP A 141 -9.22 7.36 -12.26
C ASP A 141 -9.38 6.02 -11.54
N VAL A 142 -8.83 4.97 -12.14
CA VAL A 142 -8.85 3.61 -11.59
C VAL A 142 -7.44 3.19 -11.18
N TRP A 143 -7.20 3.06 -9.87
CA TRP A 143 -5.96 2.50 -9.32
C TRP A 143 -6.24 1.09 -8.83
N VAL A 144 -5.79 0.09 -9.56
CA VAL A 144 -6.11 -1.32 -9.27
C VAL A 144 -5.42 -1.79 -8.01
N LEU A 145 -6.18 -2.37 -7.08
CA LEU A 145 -5.60 -2.92 -5.86
C LEU A 145 -5.03 -4.31 -6.13
N VAL A 146 -3.84 -4.55 -5.56
CA VAL A 146 -3.14 -5.83 -5.53
C VAL A 146 -2.98 -6.26 -4.09
N ASP A 147 -3.52 -7.41 -3.70
CA ASP A 147 -3.43 -7.96 -2.35
C ASP A 147 -2.53 -9.21 -2.25
N ASP A 148 -2.10 -9.52 -1.00
CA ASP A 148 -1.28 -10.67 -0.63
C ASP A 148 -1.95 -11.56 0.44
N PHE A 149 -3.27 -11.75 0.37
CA PHE A 149 -4.03 -12.47 1.42
C PHE A 149 -4.08 -13.99 1.27
N ASP A 150 -3.55 -14.57 0.18
CA ASP A 150 -3.51 -16.04 0.03
C ASP A 150 -2.46 -16.65 0.95
N THR A 151 -2.91 -17.36 1.98
CA THR A 151 -2.05 -18.01 2.99
C THR A 151 -1.25 -19.19 2.45
N ASN A 152 -1.51 -19.66 1.23
CA ASN A 152 -0.75 -20.74 0.58
C ASN A 152 0.48 -20.23 -0.17
N VAL A 153 0.65 -18.91 -0.31
CA VAL A 153 1.79 -18.31 -0.99
C VAL A 153 2.95 -18.15 -0.03
N ASP A 154 4.13 -18.61 -0.42
CA ASP A 154 5.39 -18.29 0.27
C ASP A 154 5.91 -16.94 -0.25
N TYR A 155 5.56 -15.86 0.45
CA TYR A 155 5.95 -14.50 0.08
C TYR A 155 7.46 -14.26 0.21
N ALA A 156 8.16 -14.96 1.10
CA ALA A 156 9.61 -14.85 1.19
C ALA A 156 10.29 -15.38 -0.08
N GLN A 157 9.86 -16.56 -0.55
CA GLN A 157 10.34 -17.13 -1.81
C GLN A 157 9.91 -16.30 -3.01
N LEU A 158 8.68 -15.78 -3.01
CA LEU A 158 8.15 -14.94 -4.08
C LEU A 158 9.00 -13.67 -4.26
N TYR A 159 9.17 -12.87 -3.20
CA TYR A 159 9.90 -11.60 -3.31
C TYR A 159 11.40 -11.79 -3.55
N SER A 160 12.03 -12.86 -3.06
CA SER A 160 13.43 -13.15 -3.37
C SER A 160 13.66 -13.59 -4.83
N SER A 161 12.62 -14.12 -5.50
CA SER A 161 12.68 -14.59 -6.88
C SER A 161 12.53 -13.45 -7.89
N LYS A 162 13.62 -13.04 -8.55
CA LYS A 162 13.54 -12.08 -9.67
C LYS A 162 12.51 -12.50 -10.73
N LYS A 163 12.42 -13.81 -11.03
CA LYS A 163 11.46 -14.33 -12.02
C LYS A 163 10.01 -14.09 -11.59
N ALA A 164 9.70 -14.31 -10.31
CA ALA A 164 8.36 -14.09 -9.78
C ALA A 164 8.01 -12.58 -9.78
N ARG A 165 8.91 -11.72 -9.29
CA ARG A 165 8.73 -10.27 -9.34
C ARG A 165 8.51 -9.76 -10.77
N THR A 166 9.37 -10.18 -11.72
CA THR A 166 9.23 -9.82 -13.13
C THR A 166 7.89 -10.27 -13.71
N ARG A 167 7.40 -11.47 -13.33
CA ARG A 167 6.09 -11.95 -13.79
C ARG A 167 4.96 -11.06 -13.31
N MET A 168 4.93 -10.71 -12.01
CA MET A 168 3.91 -9.80 -11.46
C MET A 168 3.94 -8.44 -12.17
N ILE A 169 5.13 -7.85 -12.30
CA ILE A 169 5.31 -6.55 -12.97
C ILE A 169 4.80 -6.61 -14.40
N ASN A 170 5.23 -7.60 -15.18
CA ASN A 170 4.81 -7.74 -16.58
C ASN A 170 3.29 -7.92 -16.69
N THR A 171 2.67 -8.67 -15.79
CA THR A 171 1.21 -8.83 -15.76
C THR A 171 0.53 -7.48 -15.53
N LEU A 172 0.92 -6.75 -14.49
CA LEU A 172 0.31 -5.46 -14.16
C LEU A 172 0.50 -4.44 -15.29
N ILE A 173 1.69 -4.32 -15.85
CA ILE A 173 1.95 -3.34 -16.91
C ILE A 173 1.25 -3.71 -18.23
N SER A 174 1.23 -5.00 -18.60
CA SER A 174 0.51 -5.43 -19.81
C SER A 174 -1.00 -5.27 -19.68
N ASP A 175 -1.53 -5.54 -18.50
CA ASP A 175 -2.95 -5.37 -18.19
C ASP A 175 -3.34 -3.89 -18.13
N ALA A 176 -2.48 -2.99 -17.65
CA ALA A 176 -2.69 -1.55 -17.73
C ALA A 176 -2.87 -1.10 -19.20
N ALA A 177 -2.00 -1.57 -20.09
CA ALA A 177 -2.14 -1.27 -21.53
C ALA A 177 -3.42 -1.89 -22.15
N LEU A 178 -3.86 -3.06 -21.67
CA LEU A 178 -5.04 -3.76 -22.16
C LEU A 178 -6.34 -3.13 -21.67
N TYR A 179 -6.45 -2.89 -20.36
CA TYR A 179 -7.67 -2.44 -19.69
C TYR A 179 -7.76 -0.91 -19.59
N GLY A 180 -6.62 -0.21 -19.56
CA GLY A 180 -6.55 1.25 -19.56
C GLY A 180 -6.68 1.88 -18.17
N TYR A 181 -6.34 1.17 -17.08
CA TYR A 181 -6.34 1.77 -15.74
C TYR A 181 -5.14 2.71 -15.53
N ASP A 182 -5.27 3.60 -14.55
CA ASP A 182 -4.42 4.77 -14.38
C ASP A 182 -3.34 4.60 -13.31
N GLY A 183 -3.46 3.57 -12.49
CA GLY A 183 -2.51 3.33 -11.40
C GLY A 183 -2.64 1.95 -10.78
N ILE A 184 -1.67 1.67 -9.91
CA ILE A 184 -1.58 0.44 -9.11
C ILE A 184 -1.52 0.83 -7.65
N ASN A 185 -2.36 0.20 -6.83
CA ASN A 185 -2.43 0.36 -5.39
C ASN A 185 -2.02 -0.97 -4.75
N LEU A 186 -0.87 -0.99 -4.07
CA LEU A 186 -0.35 -2.19 -3.43
C LEU A 186 -0.85 -2.28 -1.99
N ASP A 187 -1.75 -3.21 -1.72
CA ASP A 187 -2.27 -3.56 -0.39
C ASP A 187 -1.63 -4.86 0.10
N LEU A 188 -0.31 -4.77 0.43
CA LEU A 188 0.53 -5.92 0.76
C LEU A 188 0.80 -5.95 2.26
N GLU A 189 -0.07 -6.64 3.00
CA GLU A 189 -0.13 -6.61 4.46
C GLU A 189 0.68 -7.74 5.13
N ASN A 190 1.17 -8.73 4.38
CA ASN A 190 1.88 -9.89 4.90
C ASN A 190 3.41 -9.77 4.84
N VAL A 191 3.95 -8.57 4.73
CA VAL A 191 5.40 -8.32 4.71
C VAL A 191 6.02 -8.55 6.09
N LYS A 192 7.06 -9.38 6.13
CA LYS A 192 7.82 -9.70 7.35
C LYS A 192 9.24 -9.16 7.26
N SER A 193 9.84 -8.87 8.40
CA SER A 193 11.21 -8.36 8.51
C SER A 193 12.25 -9.24 7.80
N THR A 194 12.01 -10.56 7.72
CA THR A 194 12.91 -11.54 7.10
C THR A 194 13.06 -11.38 5.59
N PHE A 195 12.08 -10.79 4.90
CA PHE A 195 12.10 -10.57 3.45
C PHE A 195 11.69 -9.13 3.03
N ALA A 196 11.66 -8.21 3.98
CA ALA A 196 11.28 -6.82 3.73
C ALA A 196 12.16 -6.13 2.67
N LYS A 197 13.45 -6.47 2.60
CA LYS A 197 14.35 -5.93 1.57
C LYS A 197 13.96 -6.40 0.17
N ASP A 198 13.54 -7.65 0.02
CA ASP A 198 13.10 -8.21 -1.25
C ASP A 198 11.75 -7.64 -1.68
N PHE A 199 10.85 -7.38 -0.72
CA PHE A 199 9.62 -6.63 -0.94
C PHE A 199 9.93 -5.21 -1.47
N LEU A 200 10.81 -4.47 -0.79
CA LEU A 200 11.22 -3.14 -1.27
C LEU A 200 11.87 -3.18 -2.66
N GLN A 201 12.61 -4.25 -2.96
CA GLN A 201 13.15 -4.44 -4.31
C GLN A 201 12.04 -4.63 -5.35
N PHE A 202 10.97 -5.35 -5.01
CA PHE A 202 9.78 -5.45 -5.88
C PHE A 202 9.15 -4.07 -6.11
N VAL A 203 8.96 -3.27 -5.07
CA VAL A 203 8.40 -1.91 -5.17
C VAL A 203 9.28 -1.04 -6.09
N ARG A 204 10.61 -1.08 -5.94
CA ARG A 204 11.54 -0.36 -6.81
C ARG A 204 11.44 -0.78 -8.28
N GLU A 205 11.44 -2.11 -8.53
CA GLU A 205 11.34 -2.63 -9.90
C GLU A 205 10.01 -2.24 -10.55
N LEU A 206 8.91 -2.32 -9.80
CA LEU A 206 7.59 -1.93 -10.29
C LEU A 206 7.50 -0.42 -10.53
N SER A 207 8.08 0.42 -9.67
CA SER A 207 8.03 1.88 -9.81
C SER A 207 8.66 2.36 -11.12
N VAL A 208 9.76 1.74 -11.54
CA VAL A 208 10.42 2.05 -12.82
C VAL A 208 9.49 1.80 -13.99
N GLU A 209 8.78 0.68 -13.98
CA GLU A 209 7.86 0.34 -15.07
C GLU A 209 6.57 1.16 -15.02
N CYS A 210 6.05 1.47 -13.82
CA CYS A 210 4.93 2.40 -13.65
C CYS A 210 5.26 3.79 -14.20
N ASN A 211 6.44 4.32 -13.86
CA ASN A 211 6.89 5.62 -14.37
C ASN A 211 6.98 5.63 -15.91
N ARG A 212 7.57 4.59 -16.51
CA ARG A 212 7.64 4.44 -17.98
C ARG A 212 6.27 4.37 -18.64
N ALA A 213 5.31 3.74 -17.96
CA ALA A 213 3.94 3.58 -18.46
C ALA A 213 3.03 4.77 -18.13
N GLY A 214 3.48 5.75 -17.34
CA GLY A 214 2.68 6.88 -16.87
C GLY A 214 1.60 6.47 -15.87
N LEU A 215 1.83 5.38 -15.11
CA LEU A 215 0.91 4.87 -14.10
C LEU A 215 1.27 5.41 -12.72
N VAL A 216 0.26 5.78 -11.94
CA VAL A 216 0.43 6.06 -10.52
C VAL A 216 0.76 4.78 -9.77
N LEU A 217 1.73 4.82 -8.85
CA LEU A 217 2.02 3.75 -7.91
C LEU A 217 1.74 4.22 -6.49
N SER A 218 0.88 3.54 -5.77
CA SER A 218 0.60 3.77 -4.36
C SER A 218 0.75 2.49 -3.53
N THR A 219 1.05 2.66 -2.24
CA THR A 219 1.19 1.54 -1.30
C THR A 219 0.33 1.80 -0.07
N ASP A 220 -0.43 0.79 0.36
CA ASP A 220 -1.19 0.81 1.59
C ASP A 220 -0.31 0.32 2.74
N ASN A 221 -0.34 1.05 3.85
CA ASN A 221 0.52 0.76 4.99
C ASN A 221 -0.25 0.97 6.30
N TYR A 222 0.06 0.18 7.30
CA TYR A 222 -0.41 0.41 8.66
C TYR A 222 0.15 1.73 9.22
N LYS A 223 -0.53 2.29 10.24
CA LYS A 223 0.03 3.35 11.08
C LYS A 223 1.46 2.94 11.49
N PRO A 224 2.46 3.85 11.37
CA PRO A 224 3.82 3.56 11.79
C PRO A 224 3.91 3.15 13.25
N GLU A 225 4.49 1.97 13.51
CA GLU A 225 4.71 1.41 14.84
C GLU A 225 6.06 0.70 14.90
N VAL A 226 6.58 0.48 16.09
CA VAL A 226 7.90 -0.17 16.28
C VAL A 226 7.94 -1.57 15.65
N TYR A 227 6.83 -2.31 15.69
CA TYR A 227 6.75 -3.68 15.17
C TYR A 227 6.64 -3.78 13.65
N ASN A 228 6.25 -2.71 12.96
CA ASN A 228 6.06 -2.70 11.51
C ASN A 228 7.09 -1.85 10.74
N THR A 229 8.19 -1.47 11.40
CA THR A 229 9.27 -0.68 10.77
C THR A 229 9.89 -1.36 9.54
N CYS A 230 9.68 -2.68 9.38
CA CYS A 230 10.15 -3.44 8.23
C CYS A 230 9.53 -2.98 6.90
N TYR A 231 8.35 -2.35 6.91
CA TYR A 231 7.75 -1.72 5.72
C TYR A 231 8.56 -0.54 5.20
N ASN A 232 9.34 0.12 6.07
CA ASN A 232 10.24 1.22 5.73
C ASN A 232 9.59 2.29 4.83
N LEU A 233 8.58 2.98 5.36
CA LEU A 233 7.81 3.99 4.63
C LEU A 233 8.69 5.08 4.02
N LYS A 234 9.78 5.42 4.70
CA LYS A 234 10.75 6.40 4.19
C LYS A 234 11.38 5.97 2.87
N GLU A 235 11.71 4.68 2.76
CA GLU A 235 12.27 4.12 1.53
C GLU A 235 11.19 3.94 0.46
N GLN A 236 9.98 3.51 0.84
CA GLN A 236 8.86 3.44 -0.10
C GLN A 236 8.60 4.80 -0.75
N ALA A 237 8.59 5.88 0.04
CA ALA A 237 8.34 7.24 -0.43
C ALA A 237 9.34 7.73 -1.49
N VAL A 238 10.52 7.11 -1.61
CA VAL A 238 11.46 7.42 -2.70
C VAL A 238 10.95 6.92 -4.04
N PHE A 239 10.22 5.81 -4.07
CA PHE A 239 9.89 5.08 -5.30
C PHE A 239 8.42 5.18 -5.70
N VAL A 240 7.51 5.41 -4.74
CA VAL A 240 6.07 5.46 -5.02
C VAL A 240 5.57 6.90 -5.11
N ASP A 241 4.50 7.11 -5.86
CA ASP A 241 3.83 8.41 -5.94
C ASP A 241 3.09 8.71 -4.64
N TYR A 242 2.42 7.71 -4.04
CA TYR A 242 1.71 7.88 -2.78
C TYR A 242 1.93 6.75 -1.80
N VAL A 243 2.03 7.12 -0.53
CA VAL A 243 1.95 6.23 0.62
C VAL A 243 0.62 6.46 1.31
N ILE A 244 -0.23 5.46 1.33
CA ILE A 244 -1.54 5.52 1.98
C ILE A 244 -1.39 4.91 3.37
N VAL A 245 -1.69 5.69 4.42
CA VAL A 245 -1.72 5.17 5.78
C VAL A 245 -3.14 4.77 6.14
N MET A 246 -3.35 3.50 6.47
CA MET A 246 -4.62 2.95 6.93
C MET A 246 -4.86 3.37 8.38
N ALA A 247 -5.47 4.56 8.60
CA ALA A 247 -5.75 5.10 9.92
C ALA A 247 -7.06 4.54 10.48
N TYR A 248 -7.18 3.22 10.49
CA TYR A 248 -8.32 2.46 11.01
C TYR A 248 -7.86 1.10 11.56
N ASP A 249 -8.80 0.28 12.02
CA ASP A 249 -8.58 -0.98 12.74
C ASP A 249 -7.75 -0.82 14.04
N GLU A 250 -7.86 0.36 14.70
CA GLU A 250 -7.34 0.60 16.05
C GLU A 250 -7.80 -0.52 17.00
N HIS A 251 -9.10 -0.86 16.92
CA HIS A 251 -9.66 -2.06 17.52
C HIS A 251 -10.31 -2.93 16.45
N HIS A 252 -9.91 -4.19 16.38
CA HIS A 252 -10.30 -5.17 15.37
C HIS A 252 -10.85 -6.46 15.99
N ALA A 253 -11.30 -7.44 15.21
CA ALA A 253 -11.99 -8.64 15.71
C ALA A 253 -11.20 -9.45 16.76
N GLY A 254 -9.88 -9.32 16.82
CA GLY A 254 -9.01 -10.02 17.77
C GLY A 254 -8.58 -9.18 18.97
N SER A 255 -9.05 -7.92 19.10
CA SER A 255 -8.69 -7.01 20.17
C SER A 255 -9.79 -6.87 21.22
N ASP A 256 -9.53 -6.10 22.27
CA ASP A 256 -10.56 -5.60 23.19
C ASP A 256 -11.53 -4.68 22.47
N ALA A 257 -12.73 -4.49 23.03
CA ALA A 257 -13.75 -3.62 22.46
C ALA A 257 -13.30 -2.16 22.48
N GLY A 258 -13.46 -1.48 21.36
CA GLY A 258 -13.09 -0.08 21.21
C GLY A 258 -13.49 0.49 19.84
N SER A 259 -13.06 1.73 19.60
CA SER A 259 -13.22 2.42 18.33
C SER A 259 -12.37 1.76 17.23
N VAL A 260 -12.87 1.74 16.01
CA VAL A 260 -12.05 1.35 14.83
C VAL A 260 -11.06 2.44 14.44
N ALA A 261 -11.33 3.70 14.81
CA ALA A 261 -10.47 4.84 14.49
C ALA A 261 -10.84 6.04 15.40
N SER A 262 -10.31 6.10 16.60
CA SER A 262 -10.46 7.27 17.47
C SER A 262 -9.72 8.48 16.88
N LEU A 263 -10.12 9.69 17.27
CA LEU A 263 -9.41 10.90 16.83
C LEU A 263 -7.92 10.91 17.22
N PRO A 264 -7.53 10.53 18.47
CA PRO A 264 -6.12 10.39 18.81
C PRO A 264 -5.36 9.43 17.92
N PHE A 265 -5.92 8.25 17.62
CA PHE A 265 -5.30 7.27 16.74
C PHE A 265 -5.06 7.80 15.32
N VAL A 266 -6.07 8.44 14.73
CA VAL A 266 -5.94 9.05 13.39
C VAL A 266 -4.92 10.18 13.40
N LYS A 267 -4.91 11.02 14.46
CA LYS A 267 -3.93 12.08 14.61
C LYS A 267 -2.50 11.54 14.65
N GLU A 268 -2.24 10.54 15.48
CA GLU A 268 -0.94 9.88 15.54
C GLU A 268 -0.55 9.26 14.19
N ALA A 269 -1.49 8.57 13.52
CA ALA A 269 -1.24 7.97 12.21
C ALA A 269 -0.78 9.00 11.19
N VAL A 270 -1.42 10.17 11.13
CA VAL A 270 -1.03 11.27 10.24
C VAL A 270 0.32 11.86 10.65
N GLU A 271 0.47 12.26 11.92
CA GLU A 271 1.66 12.94 12.43
C GLU A 271 2.92 12.06 12.34
N ASP A 272 2.81 10.76 12.57
CA ASP A 272 3.95 9.83 12.46
C ASP A 272 4.28 9.51 11.01
N THR A 273 3.29 9.42 10.13
CA THR A 273 3.54 9.18 8.71
C THR A 273 4.24 10.37 8.05
N VAL A 274 3.83 11.61 8.32
CA VAL A 274 4.47 12.79 7.72
C VAL A 274 5.88 13.08 8.25
N LYS A 275 6.32 12.41 9.33
CA LYS A 275 7.74 12.42 9.76
C LYS A 275 8.63 11.55 8.87
N LEU A 276 8.05 10.57 8.19
CA LEU A 276 8.73 9.56 7.37
C LEU A 276 8.57 9.80 5.87
N VAL A 277 7.42 10.34 5.47
CA VAL A 277 6.97 10.49 4.08
C VAL A 277 6.67 11.97 3.81
N PRO A 278 7.11 12.55 2.68
CA PRO A 278 6.68 13.88 2.27
C PRO A 278 5.16 14.00 2.26
N LYS A 279 4.63 15.05 2.87
CA LYS A 279 3.17 15.19 3.07
C LYS A 279 2.37 15.20 1.76
N GLU A 280 2.97 15.69 0.68
CA GLU A 280 2.41 15.69 -0.67
C GLU A 280 2.27 14.30 -1.29
N GLN A 281 2.86 13.27 -0.66
CA GLN A 281 2.72 11.86 -1.04
C GLN A 281 1.82 11.08 -0.07
N VAL A 282 1.40 11.68 1.06
CA VAL A 282 0.59 10.98 2.07
C VAL A 282 -0.89 11.07 1.75
N ILE A 283 -1.55 9.92 1.64
CA ILE A 283 -3.01 9.81 1.63
C ILE A 283 -3.43 9.12 2.94
N VAL A 284 -4.48 9.63 3.58
CA VAL A 284 -4.97 9.08 4.84
C VAL A 284 -6.22 8.24 4.61
N GLY A 285 -6.12 6.95 4.91
CA GLY A 285 -7.24 6.03 4.91
C GLY A 285 -8.13 6.24 6.14
N ILE A 286 -9.43 6.44 5.94
CA ILE A 286 -10.44 6.59 6.97
C ILE A 286 -11.50 5.49 6.86
N PRO A 287 -12.12 5.04 7.97
CA PRO A 287 -13.11 3.98 7.91
C PRO A 287 -14.50 4.51 7.52
N PHE A 288 -15.20 3.76 6.67
CA PHE A 288 -16.62 3.93 6.39
C PHE A 288 -17.48 2.90 7.13
N TYR A 289 -16.88 2.21 8.09
CA TYR A 289 -17.50 1.17 8.89
C TYR A 289 -17.24 1.42 10.38
N THR A 290 -17.98 0.71 11.20
CA THR A 290 -17.67 0.56 12.61
C THR A 290 -17.84 -0.89 13.05
N ARG A 291 -17.64 -1.17 14.34
CA ARG A 291 -17.87 -2.49 14.94
C ARG A 291 -18.97 -2.45 15.97
N VAL A 292 -19.87 -3.41 15.87
CA VAL A 292 -20.81 -3.75 16.96
C VAL A 292 -20.15 -4.83 17.81
N TRP A 293 -19.78 -4.46 19.01
CA TRP A 293 -19.16 -5.35 19.99
C TRP A 293 -20.21 -5.98 20.87
N THR A 294 -20.06 -7.26 21.19
CA THR A 294 -20.95 -7.99 22.10
C THR A 294 -20.12 -8.81 23.06
N THR A 295 -20.28 -8.53 24.35
CA THR A 295 -19.68 -9.30 25.46
C THR A 295 -20.73 -10.14 26.12
N SER A 296 -20.54 -11.47 26.15
CA SER A 296 -21.43 -12.44 26.76
C SER A 296 -20.62 -13.53 27.45
N GLY A 297 -20.96 -13.85 28.70
CA GLY A 297 -20.22 -14.88 29.45
C GLY A 297 -18.74 -14.61 29.61
N GLY A 298 -18.30 -13.35 29.58
CA GLY A 298 -16.90 -12.94 29.68
C GLY A 298 -16.14 -13.02 28.35
N GLN A 299 -16.79 -13.38 27.24
CA GLN A 299 -16.20 -13.38 25.89
C GLN A 299 -16.71 -12.19 25.08
N THR A 300 -15.78 -11.48 24.44
CA THR A 300 -16.09 -10.36 23.55
C THR A 300 -15.90 -10.76 22.09
N THR A 301 -16.91 -10.47 21.28
CA THR A 301 -16.89 -10.66 19.83
C THR A 301 -17.31 -9.38 19.15
N SER A 302 -16.96 -9.19 17.88
CA SER A 302 -17.40 -8.04 17.11
C SER A 302 -17.79 -8.38 15.69
N LYS A 303 -18.62 -7.52 15.09
CA LYS A 303 -18.99 -7.56 13.69
C LYS A 303 -18.78 -6.18 13.10
N ALA A 304 -17.99 -6.09 12.02
CA ALA A 304 -17.88 -4.89 11.21
C ALA A 304 -19.21 -4.66 10.46
N VAL A 305 -19.73 -3.45 10.50
CA VAL A 305 -21.01 -3.06 9.91
C VAL A 305 -20.91 -1.67 9.27
N SER A 306 -21.80 -1.39 8.32
CA SER A 306 -21.91 -0.04 7.73
C SER A 306 -22.33 1.00 8.78
N MET A 307 -22.06 2.27 8.49
CA MET A 307 -22.51 3.39 9.33
C MET A 307 -24.02 3.33 9.57
N GLN A 308 -24.83 3.07 8.54
CA GLN A 308 -26.29 2.99 8.70
C GLN A 308 -26.71 1.77 9.52
N THR A 309 -26.10 0.61 9.30
CA THR A 309 -26.41 -0.61 10.06
C THR A 309 -26.14 -0.44 11.56
N ALA A 310 -25.08 0.29 11.94
CA ALA A 310 -24.82 0.59 13.35
C ALA A 310 -25.91 1.46 13.98
N ILE A 311 -26.38 2.48 13.25
CA ILE A 311 -27.49 3.36 13.69
C ILE A 311 -28.79 2.56 13.81
N ASP A 312 -29.11 1.72 12.82
CA ASP A 312 -30.30 0.88 12.85
C ASP A 312 -30.29 -0.10 14.01
N GLN A 313 -29.10 -0.64 14.34
CA GLN A 313 -28.93 -1.52 15.49
C GLN A 313 -29.21 -0.77 16.81
N LEU A 314 -28.67 0.44 16.98
CA LEU A 314 -28.92 1.27 18.17
C LEU A 314 -30.41 1.58 18.33
N ASN A 315 -31.05 2.00 17.24
CA ASN A 315 -32.49 2.35 17.23
C ASN A 315 -33.37 1.13 17.55
N SER A 316 -33.04 -0.03 16.98
CA SER A 316 -33.80 -1.27 17.21
C SER A 316 -33.70 -1.73 18.68
N ASP A 317 -32.59 -1.43 19.33
CA ASP A 317 -32.36 -1.74 20.75
C ASP A 317 -32.97 -0.64 21.67
N GLY A 318 -33.57 0.42 21.10
CA GLY A 318 -34.19 1.51 21.87
C GLY A 318 -33.18 2.33 22.67
N GLN A 319 -31.96 2.43 22.22
CA GLN A 319 -30.86 3.06 22.94
C GLN A 319 -30.43 4.39 22.27
N VAL A 320 -29.63 5.17 22.99
CA VAL A 320 -29.03 6.41 22.52
C VAL A 320 -27.52 6.37 22.70
N ALA A 321 -26.80 6.98 21.78
CA ALA A 321 -25.36 7.19 21.89
C ALA A 321 -25.08 8.60 22.41
N LEU A 322 -24.03 8.74 23.22
CA LEU A 322 -23.56 10.02 23.74
C LEU A 322 -22.21 10.37 23.08
N TRP A 323 -22.03 11.66 22.83
CA TRP A 323 -20.75 12.13 22.34
C TRP A 323 -19.65 11.97 23.39
N ASN A 324 -18.52 11.41 22.99
CA ASN A 324 -17.33 11.27 23.81
C ASN A 324 -16.21 12.10 23.18
N ASP A 325 -15.74 13.11 23.91
CA ASP A 325 -14.72 14.03 23.42
C ASP A 325 -13.33 13.38 23.31
N ASP A 326 -13.03 12.35 24.12
CA ASP A 326 -11.72 11.69 24.12
C ASP A 326 -11.45 10.96 22.80
N CYS A 327 -12.47 10.32 22.22
CA CYS A 327 -12.35 9.64 20.92
C CYS A 327 -12.97 10.44 19.77
N ALA A 328 -13.66 11.54 20.05
CA ALA A 328 -14.43 12.36 19.12
C ALA A 328 -15.46 11.53 18.31
N GLN A 329 -16.24 10.72 19.02
CA GLN A 329 -17.27 9.85 18.45
C GLN A 329 -18.52 9.80 19.33
N TYR A 330 -19.65 9.48 18.76
CA TYR A 330 -20.79 9.01 19.55
C TYR A 330 -20.51 7.57 20.01
N VAL A 331 -20.76 7.30 21.29
CA VAL A 331 -20.52 5.99 21.91
C VAL A 331 -21.80 5.52 22.59
N ALA A 332 -22.14 4.26 22.40
CA ALA A 332 -23.20 3.57 23.13
C ALA A 332 -22.62 2.33 23.81
N SER A 333 -23.00 2.14 25.11
CA SER A 333 -22.69 0.93 25.87
C SER A 333 -23.93 0.58 26.73
N TYR A 334 -24.50 -0.60 26.47
CA TYR A 334 -25.79 -0.98 27.07
C TYR A 334 -25.98 -2.50 27.17
N SER A 335 -26.89 -2.93 28.00
CA SER A 335 -27.23 -4.35 28.20
C SER A 335 -28.29 -4.80 27.21
N VAL A 336 -28.10 -5.99 26.63
CA VAL A 336 -29.08 -6.71 25.82
C VAL A 336 -29.22 -8.12 26.38
N GLY A 337 -30.26 -8.36 27.14
CA GLY A 337 -30.42 -9.60 27.93
C GLY A 337 -29.25 -9.77 28.92
N SER A 338 -28.50 -10.88 28.81
CA SER A 338 -27.31 -11.16 29.63
C SER A 338 -25.99 -10.66 29.02
N SER A 339 -26.07 -9.97 27.90
CA SER A 339 -24.87 -9.49 27.16
C SER A 339 -24.76 -7.98 27.26
N THR A 340 -23.54 -7.46 27.10
CA THR A 340 -23.28 -6.02 26.92
C THR A 340 -22.95 -5.76 25.44
N ARG A 341 -23.57 -4.72 24.88
CA ARG A 341 -23.26 -4.22 23.53
C ARG A 341 -22.57 -2.86 23.61
N GLN A 342 -21.54 -2.67 22.78
CA GLN A 342 -20.81 -1.41 22.68
C GLN A 342 -20.60 -1.06 21.23
N ILE A 343 -20.74 0.24 20.88
CA ILE A 343 -20.58 0.75 19.53
C ILE A 343 -19.94 2.13 19.62
N TRP A 344 -18.87 2.37 18.88
CA TRP A 344 -18.28 3.67 18.59
C TRP A 344 -18.67 4.03 17.16
N PHE A 345 -19.46 5.06 16.98
CA PHE A 345 -20.06 5.37 15.69
C PHE A 345 -19.13 6.17 14.80
N GLU A 346 -18.97 5.72 13.55
CA GLU A 346 -18.51 6.57 12.48
C GLU A 346 -19.71 7.24 11.81
N GLU A 347 -19.64 8.55 11.68
CA GLU A 347 -20.68 9.40 11.11
C GLU A 347 -20.08 10.79 10.77
N GLU A 348 -20.89 11.72 10.34
CA GLU A 348 -20.45 13.01 9.79
C GLU A 348 -19.57 13.80 10.75
N LYS A 349 -19.94 13.88 12.05
CA LYS A 349 -19.22 14.68 13.04
C LYS A 349 -17.88 14.04 13.43
N SER A 350 -17.82 12.71 13.53
CA SER A 350 -16.58 11.97 13.81
C SER A 350 -15.60 12.10 12.64
N LEU A 351 -16.11 11.98 11.40
CA LEU A 351 -15.29 12.18 10.22
C LEU A 351 -14.83 13.63 10.07
N GLU A 352 -15.68 14.62 10.36
CA GLU A 352 -15.30 16.03 10.37
C GLU A 352 -14.09 16.28 11.29
N ALA A 353 -14.11 15.73 12.50
CA ALA A 353 -13.02 15.87 13.46
C ALA A 353 -11.70 15.31 12.90
N LYS A 354 -11.73 14.13 12.28
CA LYS A 354 -10.56 13.49 11.64
C LYS A 354 -10.09 14.27 10.43
N LEU A 355 -11.01 14.71 9.57
CA LEU A 355 -10.69 15.47 8.37
C LEU A 355 -10.06 16.84 8.66
N LYS A 356 -10.40 17.47 9.81
CA LYS A 356 -9.70 18.69 10.28
C LYS A 356 -8.22 18.43 10.54
N VAL A 357 -7.88 17.34 11.22
CA VAL A 357 -6.48 16.94 11.46
C VAL A 357 -5.76 16.66 10.14
N ILE A 358 -6.41 15.97 9.22
CA ILE A 358 -5.86 15.66 7.90
C ILE A 358 -5.58 16.95 7.11
N GLN A 359 -6.53 17.89 7.11
CA GLN A 359 -6.40 19.18 6.45
C GLN A 359 -5.28 20.04 7.06
N GLU A 360 -5.17 20.10 8.39
CA GLU A 360 -4.13 20.84 9.11
C GLU A 360 -2.71 20.35 8.75
N ASN A 361 -2.54 19.06 8.48
CA ASN A 361 -1.28 18.48 8.03
C ASN A 361 -1.03 18.68 6.53
N ASN A 362 -2.00 19.16 5.76
CA ASN A 362 -1.92 19.44 4.32
C ASN A 362 -1.37 18.26 3.50
N VAL A 363 -1.82 17.05 3.79
CA VAL A 363 -1.45 15.82 3.07
C VAL A 363 -2.08 15.75 1.68
N ALA A 364 -1.66 14.78 0.84
CA ALA A 364 -2.09 14.64 -0.56
C ALA A 364 -3.59 14.33 -0.71
N GLY A 365 -4.21 13.68 0.26
CA GLY A 365 -5.62 13.35 0.15
C GLY A 365 -6.15 12.40 1.20
N VAL A 366 -7.34 11.88 0.93
CA VAL A 366 -8.03 10.89 1.77
C VAL A 366 -8.49 9.70 0.96
N ALA A 367 -8.58 8.53 1.61
CA ALA A 367 -9.13 7.30 1.06
C ALA A 367 -10.14 6.70 2.01
N GLY A 368 -11.27 6.16 1.52
CA GLY A 368 -12.32 5.59 2.35
C GLY A 368 -12.44 4.06 2.24
N TRP A 369 -12.29 3.33 3.35
CA TRP A 369 -12.51 1.89 3.40
C TRP A 369 -13.88 1.57 3.97
N LYS A 370 -14.81 1.08 3.22
CA LYS A 370 -14.87 0.91 1.78
C LYS A 370 -16.23 1.38 1.25
N LEU A 371 -16.32 1.62 -0.06
CA LEU A 371 -17.58 1.96 -0.72
C LEU A 371 -18.71 0.99 -0.38
N GLY A 372 -19.88 1.54 -0.09
CA GLY A 372 -21.10 0.81 0.30
C GLY A 372 -21.24 0.62 1.80
N LEU A 373 -20.30 1.08 2.62
CA LEU A 373 -20.42 1.10 4.09
C LEU A 373 -20.67 2.49 4.64
N GLU A 374 -20.42 3.53 3.85
CA GLU A 374 -20.65 4.93 4.21
C GLU A 374 -22.11 5.35 4.09
N LYS A 375 -22.47 6.41 4.78
CA LYS A 375 -23.67 7.20 4.52
C LYS A 375 -23.37 8.22 3.41
N SER A 376 -24.30 8.49 2.52
CA SER A 376 -24.14 9.50 1.46
C SER A 376 -23.82 10.91 2.01
N THR A 377 -24.24 11.19 3.23
CA THR A 377 -24.05 12.46 3.93
C THR A 377 -22.61 12.76 4.33
N VAL A 378 -21.70 11.78 4.29
CA VAL A 378 -20.28 12.00 4.62
C VAL A 378 -19.50 12.64 3.45
N TRP A 379 -19.93 12.45 2.21
CA TRP A 379 -19.23 12.95 1.03
C TRP A 379 -19.11 14.47 0.97
N PRO A 380 -20.18 15.25 1.28
CA PRO A 380 -20.06 16.70 1.42
C PRO A 380 -19.05 17.12 2.47
N VAL A 381 -18.96 16.39 3.61
CA VAL A 381 -17.98 16.66 4.66
C VAL A 381 -16.56 16.40 4.15
N ILE A 382 -16.32 15.26 3.50
CA ILE A 382 -15.02 14.95 2.88
C ILE A 382 -14.64 16.04 1.89
N SER A 383 -15.54 16.43 0.99
CA SER A 383 -15.29 17.47 -0.03
C SER A 383 -15.02 18.85 0.57
N GLN A 384 -15.55 19.16 1.77
CA GLN A 384 -15.30 20.43 2.45
C GLN A 384 -13.87 20.52 2.96
N TYR A 385 -13.29 19.45 3.49
CA TYR A 385 -11.99 19.44 4.16
C TYR A 385 -10.83 18.96 3.26
N ASN A 386 -11.12 18.18 2.21
CA ASN A 386 -10.11 17.68 1.28
C ASN A 386 -10.00 18.59 0.04
N LYS A 387 -9.41 19.79 0.25
CA LYS A 387 -9.26 20.85 -0.79
C LYS A 387 -7.80 21.21 -0.99
#